data_bdbbfe62111a9a34c73023706fb87700
#
_entry.id   bdbbfe62111a9a34c73023706fb87700
#
_cell.length_a   1.000
_cell.length_b   1.000
_cell.length_c   1.000
_cell.angle_alpha   90.00
_cell.angle_beta   90.00
_cell.angle_gamma   90.00
#
_symmetry.space_group_name_H-M   'P 1'
#
loop_
_entity.id
_entity.type
_entity.pdbx_description
1 polymer ?
#
loop_
_entity_poly.entity_id
_entity_poly.type
_entity_poly.pdbx_seq_one_letter_code
_entity_poly.pdbx_strand_id
1 'polypeptide(L)'
;SWWDRLLLPDRLYYNTFITRPYMDFASKEDCPRWFHQMKAIWKDRDVVFIEGEKSRLGVGNDLFDNTQSIHRILCPPCNAFNSINRIRAEACKQNKNVLFLIALGPTATVLAYDLFKAGYQAIDIGHVDIEYEWWRMGARRKVKLERKYVNEVPNGNLVADAGEEYNKQIIAKIS
;
A
#
# COMPACT_ATOMS: atom_id res chain seq x y z
N SER A 1 18.66 -6.25 25.64
CA SER A 1 17.66 -6.96 24.84
C SER A 1 18.25 -7.42 23.51
N TRP A 2 17.56 -8.28 22.77
CA TRP A 2 17.99 -8.66 21.42
C TRP A 2 18.05 -7.44 20.48
N TRP A 3 17.15 -6.50 20.66
CA TRP A 3 17.08 -5.24 19.91
C TRP A 3 18.31 -4.36 20.12
N ASP A 4 18.91 -4.34 21.32
CA ASP A 4 20.09 -3.53 21.63
C ASP A 4 21.31 -3.90 20.78
N ARG A 5 21.30 -5.12 20.19
CA ARG A 5 22.35 -5.61 19.29
C ARG A 5 22.13 -5.19 17.83
N LEU A 6 20.90 -4.83 17.45
CA LEU A 6 20.52 -4.48 16.09
C LEU A 6 20.37 -2.98 15.89
N LEU A 7 19.99 -2.26 16.92
CA LEU A 7 19.78 -0.83 16.85
C LEU A 7 21.13 -0.10 16.98
N LEU A 8 21.38 0.78 16.01
CA LEU A 8 22.54 1.66 16.04
C LEU A 8 22.24 2.85 16.93
N PRO A 9 23.09 3.19 17.94
CA PRO A 9 22.81 4.22 18.95
C PRO A 9 22.55 5.61 18.35
N ASP A 10 23.24 5.94 17.26
CA ASP A 10 23.18 7.26 16.61
C ASP A 10 22.18 7.32 15.45
N ARG A 11 21.31 6.30 15.30
CA ARG A 11 20.32 6.24 14.24
C ARG A 11 18.94 6.58 14.74
N LEU A 12 18.25 7.49 14.05
CA LEU A 12 16.84 7.77 14.29
C LEU A 12 15.98 6.66 13.67
N TYR A 13 15.08 6.10 14.47
CA TYR A 13 14.08 5.11 14.04
C TYR A 13 12.68 5.72 14.12
N TYR A 14 11.91 5.56 13.06
CA TYR A 14 10.54 6.09 12.97
C TYR A 14 9.50 5.04 13.34
N ASN A 15 8.31 5.51 13.69
CA ASN A 15 7.18 4.64 14.01
C ASN A 15 6.72 3.85 12.78
N THR A 16 6.78 2.52 12.84
CA THR A 16 6.34 1.62 11.75
C THR A 16 4.82 1.55 11.60
N PHE A 17 4.05 2.00 12.59
CA PHE A 17 2.59 2.06 12.54
C PHE A 17 2.03 3.25 11.76
N ILE A 18 2.88 4.04 11.11
CA ILE A 18 2.44 5.19 10.30
C ILE A 18 1.41 4.81 9.22
N THR A 19 1.46 3.59 8.69
CA THR A 19 0.51 3.06 7.71
C THR A 19 -0.74 2.43 8.34
N ARG A 20 -0.87 2.47 9.67
CA ARG A 20 -2.02 1.97 10.44
C ARG A 20 -2.56 3.05 11.39
N PRO A 21 -2.96 4.23 10.87
CA PRO A 21 -3.24 5.39 11.72
C PRO A 21 -4.58 5.34 12.44
N TYR A 22 -5.42 4.33 12.18
CA TYR A 22 -6.77 4.28 12.74
C TYR A 22 -6.96 3.15 13.76
N MET A 23 -6.84 1.88 13.34
CA MET A 23 -7.28 0.76 14.15
C MET A 23 -6.39 0.54 15.38
N ASP A 24 -5.10 0.69 15.23
CA ASP A 24 -4.10 0.37 16.25
C ASP A 24 -3.79 1.54 17.22
N PHE A 25 -4.39 2.71 17.03
CA PHE A 25 -4.25 3.85 17.94
C PHE A 25 -5.47 3.98 18.90
N ALA A 26 -5.21 4.35 20.16
CA ALA A 26 -6.26 4.56 21.16
C ALA A 26 -7.10 5.80 20.82
N SER A 27 -6.45 6.96 20.57
CA SER A 27 -7.14 8.16 20.09
C SER A 27 -7.29 8.13 18.57
N LYS A 28 -8.46 8.55 18.08
CA LYS A 28 -8.81 8.67 16.66
C LYS A 28 -8.84 10.12 16.19
N GLU A 29 -8.61 11.06 17.08
CA GLU A 29 -8.75 12.50 16.83
C GLU A 29 -7.82 13.02 15.74
N ASP A 30 -6.62 12.49 15.67
CA ASP A 30 -5.62 12.88 14.67
C ASP A 30 -5.76 12.18 13.30
N CYS A 31 -6.61 11.16 13.18
CA CYS A 31 -6.74 10.39 11.94
C CYS A 31 -7.04 11.26 10.71
N PRO A 32 -7.98 12.22 10.75
CA PRO A 32 -8.26 13.09 9.59
C PRO A 32 -7.01 13.86 9.14
N ARG A 33 -6.24 14.38 10.10
CA ARG A 33 -5.00 15.12 9.82
C ARG A 33 -3.94 14.22 9.19
N TRP A 34 -3.76 13.01 9.69
CA TRP A 34 -2.78 12.07 9.14
C TRP A 34 -3.13 11.64 7.72
N PHE A 35 -4.38 11.29 7.46
CA PHE A 35 -4.82 10.97 6.08
C PHE A 35 -4.67 12.17 5.14
N HIS A 36 -4.97 13.38 5.61
CA HIS A 36 -4.74 14.59 4.81
C HIS A 36 -3.25 14.78 4.48
N GLN A 37 -2.36 14.57 5.44
CA GLN A 37 -0.91 14.67 5.22
C GLN A 37 -0.41 13.57 4.27
N MET A 38 -0.94 12.35 4.38
CA MET A 38 -0.61 11.26 3.46
C MET A 38 -1.03 11.58 2.02
N LYS A 39 -2.23 12.13 1.82
CA LYS A 39 -2.69 12.58 0.49
C LYS A 39 -1.74 13.56 -0.18
N ALA A 40 -1.01 14.37 0.59
CA ALA A 40 -0.02 15.31 0.04
C ALA A 40 1.19 14.60 -0.60
N ILE A 41 1.50 13.34 -0.23
CA ILE A 41 2.63 12.58 -0.76
C ILE A 41 2.44 12.25 -2.25
N TRP A 42 1.21 11.93 -2.66
CA TRP A 42 0.88 11.53 -4.03
C TRP A 42 0.05 12.55 -4.80
N LYS A 43 -0.19 13.72 -4.21
CA LYS A 43 -0.92 14.79 -4.86
C LYS A 43 -0.25 15.21 -6.17
N ASP A 44 -1.04 15.29 -7.26
CA ASP A 44 -0.63 15.72 -8.61
C ASP A 44 0.54 14.91 -9.18
N ARG A 45 0.66 13.62 -8.79
CA ARG A 45 1.73 12.73 -9.24
C ARG A 45 1.19 11.57 -10.07
N ASP A 46 2.01 11.10 -11.00
CA ASP A 46 1.82 9.82 -11.65
C ASP A 46 2.19 8.70 -10.69
N VAL A 47 1.22 7.84 -10.37
CA VAL A 47 1.38 6.78 -9.38
C VAL A 47 1.29 5.41 -10.05
N VAL A 48 2.19 4.51 -9.65
CA VAL A 48 2.12 3.10 -9.99
C VAL A 48 1.92 2.30 -8.71
N PHE A 49 0.75 1.68 -8.58
CA PHE A 49 0.51 0.72 -7.50
C PHE A 49 1.16 -0.62 -7.83
N ILE A 50 1.89 -1.19 -6.87
CA ILE A 50 2.34 -2.57 -6.90
C ILE A 50 1.62 -3.29 -5.78
N GLU A 51 0.63 -4.10 -6.12
CA GLU A 51 -0.32 -4.63 -5.15
C GLU A 51 -0.69 -6.09 -5.42
N GLY A 52 -1.10 -6.81 -4.39
CA GLY A 52 -1.72 -8.11 -4.55
C GLY A 52 -3.04 -8.00 -5.32
N GLU A 53 -3.35 -8.97 -6.18
CA GLU A 53 -4.49 -8.96 -7.11
C GLU A 53 -5.85 -8.62 -6.45
N LYS A 54 -5.95 -8.85 -5.14
CA LYS A 54 -7.17 -8.58 -4.36
C LYS A 54 -7.05 -7.36 -3.43
N SER A 55 -5.91 -6.68 -3.38
CA SER A 55 -5.70 -5.51 -2.50
C SER A 55 -6.53 -4.32 -2.93
N ARG A 56 -6.49 -3.97 -4.22
CA ARG A 56 -7.37 -2.99 -4.88
C ARG A 56 -7.35 -1.62 -4.22
N LEU A 57 -6.15 -1.07 -4.08
CA LEU A 57 -5.91 0.23 -3.48
C LEU A 57 -6.78 1.32 -4.12
N GLY A 58 -7.45 2.12 -3.29
CA GLY A 58 -8.31 3.22 -3.69
C GLY A 58 -9.70 2.83 -4.24
N VAL A 59 -9.96 1.56 -4.50
CA VAL A 59 -11.28 1.15 -5.03
C VAL A 59 -12.37 1.42 -3.98
N GLY A 60 -13.34 2.27 -4.35
CA GLY A 60 -14.49 2.60 -3.50
C GLY A 60 -14.27 3.73 -2.48
N ASN A 61 -13.10 4.40 -2.53
CA ASN A 61 -12.82 5.57 -1.70
C ASN A 61 -12.03 6.65 -2.46
N ASP A 62 -11.85 7.80 -1.83
CA ASP A 62 -11.22 9.00 -2.40
C ASP A 62 -9.76 9.20 -1.93
N LEU A 63 -9.13 8.17 -1.34
CA LEU A 63 -7.79 8.32 -0.77
C LEU A 63 -6.75 8.77 -1.80
N PHE A 64 -6.89 8.30 -3.04
CA PHE A 64 -5.95 8.56 -4.13
C PHE A 64 -6.52 9.43 -5.26
N ASP A 65 -7.70 10.05 -5.08
CA ASP A 65 -8.36 10.84 -6.12
C ASP A 65 -7.58 12.11 -6.52
N ASN A 66 -6.64 12.53 -5.71
CA ASN A 66 -5.79 13.69 -5.98
C ASN A 66 -4.48 13.35 -6.71
N THR A 67 -4.31 12.12 -7.19
CA THR A 67 -3.19 11.75 -8.08
C THR A 67 -3.42 12.29 -9.49
N GLN A 68 -2.35 12.47 -10.26
CA GLN A 68 -2.45 12.84 -11.68
C GLN A 68 -2.90 11.64 -12.52
N SER A 69 -2.31 10.48 -12.28
CA SER A 69 -2.69 9.23 -12.93
C SER A 69 -2.43 8.02 -12.04
N ILE A 70 -3.14 6.91 -12.30
CA ILE A 70 -2.96 5.64 -11.60
C ILE A 70 -2.74 4.54 -12.63
N HIS A 71 -1.65 3.79 -12.46
CA HIS A 71 -1.38 2.52 -13.12
C HIS A 71 -1.16 1.43 -12.09
N ARG A 72 -1.35 0.15 -12.48
CA ARG A 72 -1.29 -0.99 -11.55
C ARG A 72 -0.47 -2.14 -12.09
N ILE A 73 0.45 -2.63 -11.27
CA ILE A 73 1.13 -3.91 -11.45
C ILE A 73 0.54 -4.88 -10.43
N LEU A 74 -0.22 -5.86 -10.91
CA LEU A 74 -0.83 -6.86 -10.05
C LEU A 74 0.12 -8.02 -9.80
N CYS A 75 0.19 -8.45 -8.55
CA CYS A 75 1.10 -9.46 -8.06
C CYS A 75 0.32 -10.61 -7.38
N PRO A 76 0.96 -11.77 -7.16
CA PRO A 76 0.36 -12.85 -6.40
C PRO A 76 -0.18 -12.34 -5.05
N PRO A 77 -1.41 -12.70 -4.66
CA PRO A 77 -2.00 -12.26 -3.39
C PRO A 77 -1.33 -12.88 -2.16
N CYS A 78 -0.58 -13.97 -2.37
CA CYS A 78 0.19 -14.66 -1.34
C CYS A 78 1.60 -14.95 -1.86
N ASN A 79 2.59 -14.97 -0.96
CA ASN A 79 3.98 -15.34 -1.28
C ASN A 79 4.59 -14.52 -2.45
N ALA A 80 4.22 -13.25 -2.58
CA ALA A 80 4.71 -12.37 -3.65
C ALA A 80 6.24 -12.28 -3.70
N PHE A 81 6.93 -12.56 -2.59
CA PHE A 81 8.38 -12.60 -2.52
C PHE A 81 9.02 -13.59 -3.51
N ASN A 82 8.36 -14.70 -3.81
CA ASN A 82 8.84 -15.68 -4.78
C ASN A 82 8.97 -15.08 -6.20
N SER A 83 8.22 -14.02 -6.48
CA SER A 83 8.23 -13.32 -7.77
C SER A 83 8.94 -11.96 -7.73
N ILE A 84 9.67 -11.62 -6.64
CA ILE A 84 10.22 -10.28 -6.41
C ILE A 84 11.10 -9.78 -7.54
N ASN A 85 11.93 -10.64 -8.15
CA ASN A 85 12.79 -10.27 -9.26
C ASN A 85 11.99 -9.90 -10.51
N ARG A 86 10.88 -10.61 -10.78
CA ARG A 86 9.97 -10.32 -11.91
C ARG A 86 9.21 -9.03 -11.67
N ILE A 87 8.71 -8.82 -10.46
CA ILE A 87 8.01 -7.60 -10.05
C ILE A 87 8.94 -6.40 -10.20
N ARG A 88 10.17 -6.49 -9.70
CA ARG A 88 11.18 -5.44 -9.84
C ARG A 88 11.51 -5.16 -11.31
N ALA A 89 11.71 -6.18 -12.11
CA ALA A 89 12.01 -6.02 -13.54
C ALA A 89 10.87 -5.30 -14.28
N GLU A 90 9.60 -5.62 -13.96
CA GLU A 90 8.44 -4.94 -14.53
C GLU A 90 8.32 -3.49 -14.06
N ALA A 91 8.51 -3.23 -12.77
CA ALA A 91 8.52 -1.89 -12.21
C ALA A 91 9.62 -1.01 -12.85
N CYS A 92 10.80 -1.57 -13.08
CA CYS A 92 11.93 -0.84 -13.69
C CYS A 92 11.71 -0.46 -15.16
N LYS A 93 10.65 -0.90 -15.83
CA LYS A 93 10.25 -0.43 -17.16
C LYS A 93 9.54 0.93 -17.13
N GLN A 94 9.06 1.34 -15.97
CA GLN A 94 8.30 2.58 -15.81
C GLN A 94 9.20 3.82 -15.86
N ASN A 95 8.59 4.99 -16.11
CA ASN A 95 9.30 6.27 -16.06
C ASN A 95 9.89 6.52 -14.66
N LYS A 96 11.08 7.11 -14.58
CA LYS A 96 11.77 7.42 -13.32
C LYS A 96 11.02 8.42 -12.42
N ASN A 97 10.14 9.22 -12.99
CA ASN A 97 9.39 10.24 -12.26
C ASN A 97 8.12 9.70 -11.56
N VAL A 98 7.72 8.44 -11.84
CA VAL A 98 6.55 7.86 -11.16
C VAL A 98 6.84 7.63 -9.68
N LEU A 99 5.79 7.71 -8.89
CA LEU A 99 5.80 7.28 -7.49
C LEU A 99 5.26 5.86 -7.39
N PHE A 100 6.05 4.93 -6.90
CA PHE A 100 5.58 3.60 -6.55
C PHE A 100 4.95 3.59 -5.16
N LEU A 101 3.70 3.16 -5.06
CA LEU A 101 3.02 2.87 -3.81
C LEU A 101 2.78 1.36 -3.72
N ILE A 102 3.37 0.70 -2.72
CA ILE A 102 3.48 -0.75 -2.68
C ILE A 102 2.67 -1.32 -1.51
N ALA A 103 1.81 -2.30 -1.79
CA ALA A 103 1.03 -3.04 -0.79
C ALA A 103 1.10 -4.55 -1.06
N LEU A 104 2.22 -5.16 -0.63
CA LEU A 104 2.55 -6.59 -0.85
C LEU A 104 3.00 -7.31 0.43
N GLY A 105 2.44 -6.91 1.58
CA GLY A 105 2.91 -7.42 2.87
C GLY A 105 4.42 -7.25 3.03
N PRO A 106 5.16 -8.19 3.66
CA PRO A 106 6.59 -8.04 3.92
C PRO A 106 7.45 -7.85 2.65
N THR A 107 6.96 -8.27 1.49
CA THR A 107 7.65 -8.07 0.20
C THR A 107 7.77 -6.59 -0.16
N ALA A 108 6.80 -5.77 0.25
CA ALA A 108 6.77 -4.35 -0.07
C ALA A 108 7.99 -3.60 0.46
N THR A 109 8.42 -3.89 1.69
CA THR A 109 9.57 -3.24 2.32
C THR A 109 10.86 -3.49 1.54
N VAL A 110 11.10 -4.75 1.12
CA VAL A 110 12.29 -5.12 0.34
C VAL A 110 12.23 -4.49 -1.04
N LEU A 111 11.07 -4.58 -1.70
CA LEU A 111 10.89 -4.03 -3.05
C LEU A 111 11.03 -2.51 -3.07
N ALA A 112 10.51 -1.79 -2.06
CA ALA A 112 10.67 -0.34 -1.96
C ALA A 112 12.15 0.06 -1.87
N TYR A 113 12.94 -0.69 -1.08
CA TYR A 113 14.38 -0.48 -1.00
C TYR A 113 15.08 -0.76 -2.34
N ASP A 114 14.75 -1.86 -3.01
CA ASP A 114 15.34 -2.22 -4.29
C ASP A 114 15.04 -1.17 -5.38
N LEU A 115 13.81 -0.67 -5.43
CA LEU A 115 13.41 0.40 -6.36
C LEU A 115 14.09 1.73 -6.03
N PHE A 116 14.25 2.06 -4.75
CA PHE A 116 15.04 3.20 -4.33
C PHE A 116 16.48 3.10 -4.83
N LYS A 117 17.14 1.94 -4.66
CA LYS A 117 18.50 1.69 -5.18
C LYS A 117 18.56 1.79 -6.71
N ALA A 118 17.48 1.49 -7.40
CA ALA A 118 17.35 1.64 -8.85
C ALA A 118 17.01 3.09 -9.29
N GLY A 119 16.92 4.05 -8.36
CA GLY A 119 16.69 5.47 -8.63
C GLY A 119 15.21 5.86 -8.79
N TYR A 120 14.29 5.09 -8.21
CA TYR A 120 12.88 5.45 -8.14
C TYR A 120 12.50 5.97 -6.75
N GLN A 121 11.40 6.69 -6.67
CA GLN A 121 10.73 6.93 -5.40
C GLN A 121 9.70 5.82 -5.17
N ALA A 122 9.84 5.07 -4.09
CA ALA A 122 8.99 3.94 -3.76
C ALA A 122 8.68 3.92 -2.26
N ILE A 123 7.42 3.65 -1.92
CA ILE A 123 6.92 3.68 -0.54
C ILE A 123 6.13 2.40 -0.28
N ASP A 124 6.49 1.68 0.77
CA ASP A 124 5.62 0.66 1.37
C ASP A 124 4.50 1.36 2.13
N ILE A 125 3.28 1.33 1.58
CA ILE A 125 2.11 1.97 2.18
C ILE A 125 1.29 1.02 3.06
N GLY A 126 1.70 -0.23 3.18
CA GLY A 126 1.09 -1.21 4.07
C GLY A 126 -0.42 -1.27 3.98
N HIS A 127 -1.09 -1.00 5.11
CA HIS A 127 -2.55 -1.09 5.28
C HIS A 127 -3.28 0.25 5.18
N VAL A 128 -2.64 1.31 4.73
CA VAL A 128 -3.19 2.68 4.73
C VAL A 128 -4.60 2.75 4.12
N ASP A 129 -4.83 2.06 3.00
CA ASP A 129 -6.11 2.08 2.30
C ASP A 129 -7.23 1.34 3.08
N ILE A 130 -6.89 0.22 3.71
CA ILE A 130 -7.82 -0.52 4.59
C ILE A 130 -8.15 0.30 5.85
N GLU A 131 -7.16 0.92 6.45
CA GLU A 131 -7.33 1.81 7.61
C GLU A 131 -8.19 3.03 7.26
N TYR A 132 -8.03 3.58 6.05
CA TYR A 132 -8.85 4.67 5.54
C TYR A 132 -10.32 4.27 5.40
N GLU A 133 -10.61 3.08 4.87
CA GLU A 133 -11.98 2.56 4.78
C GLU A 133 -12.59 2.38 6.19
N TRP A 134 -11.86 1.76 7.10
CA TRP A 134 -12.35 1.57 8.48
C TRP A 134 -12.60 2.90 9.17
N TRP A 135 -11.76 3.90 8.94
CA TRP A 135 -11.98 5.26 9.46
C TRP A 135 -13.25 5.89 8.88
N ARG A 136 -13.44 5.85 7.56
CA ARG A 136 -14.65 6.37 6.90
C ARG A 136 -15.92 5.72 7.41
N MET A 137 -15.88 4.43 7.69
CA MET A 137 -17.00 3.65 8.23
C MET A 137 -17.23 3.89 9.72
N GLY A 138 -16.31 4.53 10.44
CA GLY A 138 -16.34 4.61 11.90
C GLY A 138 -16.22 3.23 12.57
N ALA A 139 -15.51 2.30 11.95
CA ALA A 139 -15.41 0.92 12.41
C ALA A 139 -14.72 0.84 13.79
N ARG A 140 -15.34 0.16 14.74
CA ARG A 140 -14.79 -0.04 16.09
C ARG A 140 -13.90 -1.27 16.21
N ARG A 141 -13.87 -2.11 15.21
CA ARG A 141 -13.06 -3.34 15.10
C ARG A 141 -12.73 -3.61 13.64
N LYS A 142 -11.73 -4.44 13.40
CA LYS A 142 -11.38 -4.91 12.04
C LYS A 142 -12.58 -5.65 11.43
N VAL A 143 -13.03 -5.22 10.28
CA VAL A 143 -14.18 -5.78 9.55
C VAL A 143 -13.79 -6.08 8.12
N LYS A 144 -14.50 -7.03 7.51
CA LYS A 144 -14.38 -7.35 6.10
C LYS A 144 -14.80 -6.14 5.25
N LEU A 145 -14.08 -5.92 4.14
CA LEU A 145 -14.45 -4.98 3.10
C LEU A 145 -14.92 -5.76 1.87
N GLU A 146 -15.98 -5.28 1.24
CA GLU A 146 -16.64 -6.00 0.14
C GLU A 146 -15.72 -6.15 -1.08
N ARG A 147 -14.95 -5.11 -1.39
CA ARG A 147 -14.15 -5.04 -2.62
C ARG A 147 -12.66 -5.23 -2.42
N LYS A 148 -12.18 -5.35 -1.19
CA LYS A 148 -10.75 -5.40 -0.85
C LYS A 148 -10.41 -6.57 0.04
N TYR A 149 -9.26 -7.17 -0.19
CA TYR A 149 -8.74 -8.23 0.65
C TYR A 149 -8.29 -7.69 2.00
N VAL A 150 -8.84 -8.24 3.07
CA VAL A 150 -8.45 -7.98 4.46
C VAL A 150 -8.01 -9.31 5.08
N ASN A 151 -6.72 -9.51 5.21
CA ASN A 151 -6.14 -10.76 5.73
C ASN A 151 -6.39 -11.00 7.23
N GLU A 152 -6.83 -9.99 7.95
CA GLU A 152 -6.98 -10.00 9.42
C GLU A 152 -8.39 -10.39 9.87
N VAL A 153 -9.29 -10.73 8.94
CA VAL A 153 -10.68 -11.09 9.25
C VAL A 153 -11.12 -12.38 8.53
N PRO A 154 -12.05 -13.15 9.10
CA PRO A 154 -12.59 -14.33 8.44
C PRO A 154 -13.22 -13.97 7.07
N ASN A 155 -12.97 -14.79 6.05
CA ASN A 155 -13.47 -14.61 4.68
C ASN A 155 -13.09 -13.26 4.04
N GLY A 156 -12.07 -12.56 4.54
CA GLY A 156 -11.60 -11.30 3.99
C GLY A 156 -10.97 -11.41 2.60
N ASN A 157 -10.71 -12.63 2.12
CA ASN A 157 -10.23 -12.93 0.77
C ASN A 157 -11.35 -13.10 -0.27
N LEU A 158 -12.62 -13.15 0.17
CA LEU A 158 -13.76 -13.19 -0.72
C LEU A 158 -14.16 -11.77 -1.07
N VAL A 159 -13.80 -11.31 -2.26
CA VAL A 159 -13.99 -9.94 -2.73
C VAL A 159 -14.89 -9.91 -3.96
N ALA A 160 -15.75 -8.89 -4.05
CA ALA A 160 -16.59 -8.65 -5.22
C ALA A 160 -15.76 -8.21 -6.43
N ASP A 161 -16.39 -7.92 -7.58
CA ASP A 161 -15.69 -7.41 -8.75
C ASP A 161 -15.08 -6.01 -8.50
N ALA A 162 -13.93 -5.73 -9.13
CA ALA A 162 -13.24 -4.44 -8.97
C ALA A 162 -13.80 -3.34 -9.87
N GLY A 163 -14.48 -3.72 -10.95
CA GLY A 163 -15.05 -2.81 -11.93
C GLY A 163 -14.12 -2.49 -13.10
N GLU A 164 -14.73 -1.93 -14.17
CA GLU A 164 -14.02 -1.65 -15.42
C GLU A 164 -12.91 -0.61 -15.27
N GLU A 165 -13.13 0.42 -14.47
CA GLU A 165 -12.15 1.49 -14.28
C GLU A 165 -10.86 0.97 -13.65
N TYR A 166 -10.97 0.10 -12.65
CA TYR A 166 -9.81 -0.59 -12.09
C TYR A 166 -9.06 -1.41 -13.14
N ASN A 167 -9.80 -2.14 -13.98
CA ASN A 167 -9.20 -3.01 -15.00
C ASN A 167 -8.43 -2.22 -16.06
N LYS A 168 -8.89 -1.01 -16.43
CA LYS A 168 -8.18 -0.11 -17.36
C LYS A 168 -6.83 0.39 -16.83
N GLN A 169 -6.66 0.45 -15.52
CA GLN A 169 -5.42 0.89 -14.88
C GLN A 169 -4.33 -0.19 -14.84
N ILE A 170 -4.67 -1.45 -15.14
CA ILE A 170 -3.73 -2.57 -15.06
C ILE A 170 -2.78 -2.55 -16.26
N ILE A 171 -1.50 -2.36 -15.99
CA ILE A 171 -0.44 -2.36 -17.01
C ILE A 171 0.35 -3.68 -17.04
N ALA A 172 0.34 -4.45 -15.95
CA ALA A 172 0.96 -5.77 -15.89
C ALA A 172 0.33 -6.67 -14.83
N LYS A 173 0.41 -7.98 -15.05
CA LYS A 173 0.09 -9.03 -14.07
C LYS A 173 1.26 -9.99 -13.94
N ILE A 174 1.71 -10.20 -12.71
CA ILE A 174 2.78 -11.12 -12.35
C ILE A 174 2.14 -12.32 -11.64
N SER A 175 2.29 -13.48 -12.21
CA SER A 175 1.83 -14.75 -11.65
C SER A 175 2.97 -15.52 -10.99
#